data_ea89f6d83e13bb5b514523df550f575a
#
_entry.id   ea89f6d83e13bb5b514523df550f575a
#
_cell.length_a   1.000
_cell.length_b   1.000
_cell.length_c   1.000
_cell.angle_alpha   90.00
_cell.angle_beta   90.00
_cell.angle_gamma   90.00
#
_symmetry.space_group_name_H-M   'P 1'
#
loop_
_entity.id
_entity.type
_entity.pdbx_description
1 polymer ?
#
loop_
_entity_poly.entity_id
_entity_poly.type
_entity_poly.pdbx_seq_one_letter_code
_entity_poly.pdbx_strand_id
1 'polypeptide(L)'
;DLFDDPAELVSALKHFRHKKHDVIVFQTLDPAELTFPFDDVSRIEDMETGREITSDPRAFRASYLEELERFLQIIRDGCRAANIDYEIAETNLDIGTYLGAYLAKRQNIRR
;
A
#
# COMPACT_ATOMS: atom_id res chain seq x y z
N ASP A 1 5.70 5.16 -2.52
CA ASP A 1 4.79 5.12 -1.39
C ASP A 1 3.58 6.00 -1.67
N LEU A 2 2.44 5.70 -1.07
CA LEU A 2 1.19 6.35 -1.36
C LEU A 2 0.60 7.01 -0.11
N PHE A 3 1.42 7.72 0.67
CA PHE A 3 1.00 8.35 1.92
C PHE A 3 0.22 9.65 1.70
N ASP A 4 -0.83 9.56 0.93
CA ASP A 4 -1.76 10.66 0.71
C ASP A 4 -3.16 10.23 1.16
N ASP A 5 -4.11 11.15 1.07
CA ASP A 5 -5.50 10.80 1.30
C ASP A 5 -5.91 9.74 0.27
N PRO A 6 -6.31 8.53 0.71
CA PRO A 6 -6.62 7.46 -0.21
C PRO A 6 -7.79 7.77 -1.14
N ALA A 7 -8.76 8.56 -0.70
CA ALA A 7 -9.88 8.95 -1.54
C ALA A 7 -9.45 9.88 -2.67
N GLU A 8 -8.56 10.83 -2.38
CA GLU A 8 -7.99 11.72 -3.40
C GLU A 8 -7.12 10.95 -4.38
N LEU A 9 -6.32 10.00 -3.89
CA LEU A 9 -5.50 9.15 -4.73
C LEU A 9 -6.34 8.34 -5.70
N VAL A 10 -7.38 7.70 -5.22
CA VAL A 10 -8.31 6.92 -6.05
C VAL A 10 -8.97 7.81 -7.10
N SER A 11 -9.37 9.02 -6.72
CA SER A 11 -9.96 9.98 -7.66
C SER A 11 -8.99 10.34 -8.78
N ALA A 12 -7.72 10.59 -8.45
CA ALA A 12 -6.70 10.88 -9.44
C ALA A 12 -6.46 9.70 -10.39
N LEU A 13 -6.43 8.47 -9.86
CA LEU A 13 -6.27 7.26 -10.66
C LEU A 13 -7.45 7.04 -11.60
N LYS A 14 -8.65 7.29 -11.14
CA LYS A 14 -9.87 7.21 -11.98
C LYS A 14 -9.81 8.19 -13.14
N HIS A 15 -9.25 9.36 -12.92
CA HIS A 15 -9.08 10.36 -13.97
C HIS A 15 -8.20 9.83 -15.12
N PHE A 16 -7.08 9.18 -14.80
CA PHE A 16 -6.24 8.54 -15.81
C PHE A 16 -6.99 7.44 -16.55
N ARG A 17 -7.73 6.62 -15.83
CA ARG A 17 -8.50 5.53 -16.44
C ARG A 17 -9.61 6.07 -17.33
N HIS A 18 -10.26 7.14 -16.94
CA HIS A 18 -11.32 7.76 -17.74
C HIS A 18 -10.81 8.28 -19.07
N LYS A 19 -9.54 8.64 -19.17
CA LYS A 19 -8.91 9.03 -20.43
C LYS A 19 -8.48 7.83 -21.30
N LYS A 20 -8.99 6.65 -21.01
CA LYS A 20 -8.72 5.40 -21.72
C LYS A 20 -7.29 4.90 -21.60
N HIS A 21 -6.57 5.30 -20.56
CA HIS A 21 -5.28 4.71 -20.26
C HIS A 21 -5.46 3.36 -19.55
N ASP A 22 -4.56 2.45 -19.83
CA ASP A 22 -4.44 1.21 -19.08
C ASP A 22 -3.59 1.51 -17.85
N VAL A 23 -4.19 1.43 -16.66
CA VAL A 23 -3.54 1.86 -15.42
C VAL A 23 -3.20 0.66 -14.56
N ILE A 24 -1.96 0.59 -14.12
CA ILE A 24 -1.45 -0.41 -13.20
C ILE A 24 -0.80 0.32 -12.04
N VAL A 25 -1.14 -0.08 -10.83
CA VAL A 25 -0.56 0.47 -9.61
C VAL A 25 0.23 -0.60 -8.88
N PHE A 26 1.51 -0.37 -8.70
CA PHE A 26 2.35 -1.18 -7.82
C PHE A 26 2.65 -0.37 -6.56
N GLN A 27 2.05 -0.77 -5.46
CA GLN A 27 2.35 -0.15 -4.18
C GLN A 27 3.51 -0.89 -3.53
N THR A 28 4.63 -0.18 -3.36
CA THR A 28 5.80 -0.76 -2.72
C THR A 28 5.70 -0.61 -1.21
N LEU A 29 5.87 -1.71 -0.50
CA LEU A 29 5.84 -1.74 0.96
C LEU A 29 7.00 -2.57 1.47
N ASP A 30 7.69 -2.07 2.48
CA ASP A 30 8.66 -2.85 3.22
C ASP A 30 7.92 -3.86 4.10
N PRO A 31 8.42 -5.10 4.27
CA PRO A 31 7.76 -6.05 5.18
C PRO A 31 7.56 -5.51 6.59
N ALA A 32 8.44 -4.65 7.09
CA ALA A 32 8.28 -4.02 8.39
C ALA A 32 7.06 -3.07 8.43
N GLU A 33 6.70 -2.46 7.31
CA GLU A 33 5.49 -1.64 7.23
C GLU A 33 4.22 -2.48 7.32
N LEU A 34 4.25 -3.71 6.81
CA LEU A 34 3.10 -4.61 6.84
C LEU A 34 2.89 -5.29 8.18
N THR A 35 3.94 -5.56 8.92
CA THR A 35 3.87 -6.32 10.17
C THR A 35 4.19 -5.52 11.42
N PHE A 36 4.86 -4.39 11.26
CA PHE A 36 5.32 -3.53 12.35
C PHE A 36 5.93 -4.36 13.48
N PRO A 37 7.10 -5.01 13.26
CA PRO A 37 7.65 -5.99 14.20
C PRO A 37 8.33 -5.39 15.44
N PHE A 38 8.09 -4.13 15.73
CA PHE A 38 8.76 -3.42 16.83
C PHE A 38 8.00 -3.68 18.14
N ASP A 39 8.54 -4.57 18.97
CA ASP A 39 7.92 -4.99 20.22
C ASP A 39 8.42 -4.24 21.46
N ASP A 40 9.48 -3.44 21.30
CA ASP A 40 10.09 -2.76 22.43
C ASP A 40 9.37 -1.47 22.79
N VAL A 41 9.39 -1.13 24.09
CA VAL A 41 9.00 0.21 24.56
C VAL A 41 10.07 1.18 24.07
N SER A 42 10.05 1.42 22.77
CA SER A 42 10.98 2.34 22.15
C SER A 42 10.30 3.68 21.95
N ARG A 43 11.12 4.70 21.89
CA ARG A 43 10.66 6.00 21.47
C ARG A 43 10.25 5.93 20.02
N ILE A 44 8.98 6.17 19.76
CA ILE A 44 8.50 6.29 18.39
C ILE A 44 8.53 7.76 18.05
N GLU A 45 9.38 8.11 17.11
CA GLU A 45 9.52 9.48 16.64
C GLU A 45 8.66 9.67 15.39
N ASP A 46 7.79 10.69 15.42
CA ASP A 46 7.08 11.11 14.23
C ASP A 46 8.07 11.83 13.33
N MET A 47 8.36 11.26 12.19
CA MET A 47 9.37 11.77 11.25
C MET A 47 8.99 13.10 10.62
N GLU A 48 7.71 13.43 10.57
CA GLU A 48 7.25 14.70 9.98
C GLU A 48 7.27 15.84 11.00
N THR A 49 6.91 15.58 12.24
CA THR A 49 6.80 16.61 13.28
C THR A 49 7.94 16.59 14.28
N GLY A 50 8.77 15.56 14.29
CA GLY A 50 9.85 15.39 15.25
C GLY A 50 9.36 15.13 16.69
N ARG A 51 8.10 14.78 16.86
CA ARG A 51 7.55 14.48 18.18
C ARG A 51 7.91 13.07 18.60
N GLU A 52 8.44 12.95 19.80
CA GLU A 52 8.59 11.65 20.45
C GLU A 52 7.25 11.25 21.06
N ILE A 53 6.73 10.10 20.62
CA ILE A 53 5.53 9.51 21.19
C ILE A 53 5.96 8.34 22.06
N THR A 54 5.83 8.48 23.37
CA THR A 54 5.97 7.36 24.30
C THR A 54 4.59 6.73 24.47
N SER A 55 4.35 5.60 23.85
CA SER A 55 3.10 4.87 24.04
C SER A 55 3.41 3.38 24.18
N ASP A 56 2.43 2.63 24.66
CA ASP A 56 2.50 1.17 24.67
C ASP A 56 2.70 0.68 23.22
N PRO A 57 3.82 0.00 22.91
CA PRO A 57 4.10 -0.46 21.56
C PRO A 57 3.03 -1.39 20.99
N ARG A 58 2.39 -2.17 21.85
CA ARG A 58 1.34 -3.09 21.40
C ARG A 58 0.09 -2.35 20.95
N ALA A 59 -0.31 -1.34 21.71
CA ALA A 59 -1.46 -0.51 21.36
C ALA A 59 -1.15 0.31 20.09
N PHE A 60 0.05 0.85 19.99
CA PHE A 60 0.47 1.58 18.81
C PHE A 60 0.47 0.67 17.57
N ARG A 61 1.02 -0.54 17.70
CA ARG A 61 1.06 -1.52 16.63
C ARG A 61 -0.34 -1.87 16.13
N ALA A 62 -1.27 -2.15 17.05
CA ALA A 62 -2.64 -2.48 16.70
C ALA A 62 -3.31 -1.34 15.94
N SER A 63 -3.16 -0.12 16.41
CA SER A 63 -3.70 1.07 15.74
C SER A 63 -3.08 1.28 14.36
N TYR A 64 -1.77 1.12 14.25
CA TYR A 64 -1.05 1.26 12.99
C TYR A 64 -1.53 0.24 11.95
N LEU A 65 -1.62 -1.03 12.34
CA LEU A 65 -2.03 -2.08 11.41
C LEU A 65 -3.49 -1.91 10.98
N GLU A 66 -4.35 -1.45 11.88
CA GLU A 66 -5.73 -1.15 11.56
C GLU A 66 -5.86 0.00 10.56
N GLU A 67 -5.12 1.08 10.77
CA GLU A 67 -5.09 2.21 9.85
C GLU A 67 -4.51 1.82 8.49
N LEU A 68 -3.45 1.03 8.47
CA LEU A 68 -2.85 0.54 7.24
C LEU A 68 -3.85 -0.32 6.46
N GLU A 69 -4.53 -1.25 7.14
CA GLU A 69 -5.51 -2.12 6.49
C GLU A 69 -6.65 -1.30 5.90
N ARG A 70 -7.13 -0.29 6.62
CA ARG A 70 -8.17 0.60 6.13
C ARG A 70 -7.71 1.36 4.89
N PHE A 71 -6.50 1.89 4.91
CA PHE A 71 -5.90 2.60 3.78
C PHE A 71 -5.78 1.69 2.55
N LEU A 72 -5.23 0.49 2.73
CA LEU A 72 -5.06 -0.47 1.65
C LEU A 72 -6.41 -0.92 1.07
N GLN A 73 -7.41 -1.08 1.93
CA GLN A 73 -8.74 -1.48 1.50
C GLN A 73 -9.41 -0.42 0.62
N ILE A 74 -9.28 0.84 1.00
CA ILE A 74 -9.84 1.95 0.21
C ILE A 74 -9.19 2.01 -1.17
N ILE A 75 -7.88 1.89 -1.24
CA ILE A 75 -7.15 1.88 -2.51
C ILE A 75 -7.55 0.68 -3.36
N ARG A 76 -7.58 -0.49 -2.76
CA ARG A 76 -7.92 -1.75 -3.46
C ARG A 76 -9.33 -1.70 -4.04
N ASP A 77 -10.31 -1.28 -3.24
CA ASP A 77 -11.69 -1.20 -3.68
C ASP A 77 -11.89 -0.15 -4.78
N GLY A 78 -11.24 1.00 -4.62
CA GLY A 78 -11.29 2.05 -5.62
C GLY A 78 -10.68 1.63 -6.96
N CYS A 79 -9.57 0.94 -6.92
CA CYS A 79 -8.92 0.43 -8.14
C CYS A 79 -9.78 -0.64 -8.81
N ARG A 80 -10.36 -1.55 -8.02
CA ARG A 80 -11.23 -2.59 -8.55
C ARG A 80 -12.45 -1.98 -9.25
N ALA A 81 -13.09 -1.00 -8.62
CA ALA A 81 -14.26 -0.34 -9.19
C ALA A 81 -13.96 0.41 -10.49
N ALA A 82 -12.72 0.87 -10.66
CA ALA A 82 -12.30 1.61 -11.85
C ALA A 82 -11.60 0.73 -12.91
N ASN A 83 -11.54 -0.59 -12.71
CA ASN A 83 -10.80 -1.52 -13.57
C ASN A 83 -9.31 -1.17 -13.66
N ILE A 84 -8.72 -0.81 -12.55
CA ILE A 84 -7.29 -0.53 -12.41
C ILE A 84 -6.66 -1.73 -11.73
N ASP A 85 -5.59 -2.26 -12.30
CA ASP A 85 -4.83 -3.34 -11.69
C ASP A 85 -4.04 -2.77 -10.51
N TYR A 86 -4.18 -3.41 -9.34
CA TYR A 86 -3.50 -2.99 -8.12
C TYR A 86 -2.77 -4.19 -7.52
N GLU A 87 -1.48 -4.03 -7.29
CA GLU A 87 -0.64 -5.06 -6.70
C GLU A 87 0.24 -4.47 -5.61
N ILE A 88 0.41 -5.20 -4.52
CA ILE A 88 1.36 -4.85 -3.48
C ILE A 88 2.69 -5.53 -3.79
N ALA A 89 3.75 -4.74 -3.85
CA ALA A 89 5.10 -5.23 -4.08
C ALA A 89 5.93 -5.03 -2.82
N GLU A 90 6.25 -6.11 -2.12
CA GLU A 90 7.11 -6.05 -0.95
C GLU A 90 8.56 -5.84 -1.40
N THR A 91 9.26 -4.95 -0.72
CA THR A 91 10.61 -4.54 -1.13
C THR A 91 11.67 -5.62 -0.98
N ASN A 92 11.37 -6.71 -0.26
CA ASN A 92 12.29 -7.84 -0.11
C ASN A 92 12.13 -8.91 -1.20
N LEU A 93 11.22 -8.74 -2.14
CA LEU A 93 11.01 -9.70 -3.21
C LEU A 93 11.96 -9.46 -4.38
N ASP A 94 12.34 -10.54 -5.06
CA ASP A 94 13.06 -10.42 -6.32
C ASP A 94 12.13 -9.82 -7.38
N ILE A 95 12.49 -8.65 -7.87
CA ILE A 95 11.63 -7.90 -8.77
C ILE A 95 11.38 -8.63 -10.10
N GLY A 96 12.37 -9.34 -10.60
CA GLY A 96 12.21 -10.11 -11.85
C GLY A 96 11.19 -11.21 -11.69
N THR A 97 11.27 -11.97 -10.60
CA THR A 97 10.32 -13.03 -10.29
C THR A 97 8.91 -12.46 -10.08
N TYR A 98 8.80 -11.37 -9.33
CA TYR A 98 7.53 -10.73 -9.04
C TYR A 98 6.86 -10.23 -10.32
N LEU A 99 7.57 -9.48 -11.14
CA LEU A 99 7.02 -8.93 -12.38
C LEU A 99 6.68 -10.03 -13.39
N GLY A 100 7.49 -11.08 -13.47
CA GLY A 100 7.21 -12.22 -14.34
C GLY A 100 5.91 -12.91 -13.96
N ALA A 101 5.69 -13.14 -12.67
CA ALA A 101 4.46 -13.73 -12.17
C ALA A 101 3.24 -12.83 -12.44
N TYR A 102 3.39 -11.54 -12.26
CA TYR A 102 2.32 -10.58 -12.53
C TYR A 102 1.96 -10.57 -14.02
N LEU A 103 2.93 -10.53 -14.90
CA LEU A 103 2.68 -10.52 -16.35
C LEU A 103 2.03 -11.81 -16.82
N ALA A 104 2.43 -12.96 -16.28
CA ALA A 104 1.81 -14.24 -16.59
C ALA A 104 0.34 -14.26 -16.15
N LYS A 105 0.04 -13.78 -14.95
CA LYS A 105 -1.33 -13.66 -14.45
C LYS A 105 -2.18 -12.77 -15.35
N ARG A 106 -1.61 -11.65 -15.78
CA ARG A 106 -2.31 -10.69 -16.63
C ARG A 106 -2.62 -11.27 -18.00
N GLN A 107 -1.72 -12.02 -18.61
CA GLN A 107 -1.96 -12.70 -19.88
C GLN A 107 -3.12 -13.70 -19.78
N ASN A 108 -3.19 -14.44 -18.68
CA ASN A 108 -4.27 -15.42 -18.49
C ASN A 108 -5.64 -14.76 -18.34
N ILE A 109 -5.71 -13.59 -17.75
CA ILE A 109 -6.95 -12.87 -17.55
C ILE A 109 -7.46 -12.24 -18.86
N ARG A 110 -6.56 -11.85 -19.75
CA ARG A 110 -6.89 -11.13 -20.99
C ARG A 110 -7.14 -12.01 -22.20
N ARG A 111 -7.16 -13.29 -22.03
CA ARG A 111 -7.48 -14.21 -23.12
C ARG A 111 -8.97 -14.27 -23.41
#